data_078d093c07a198a589dca57dd3ef7f09
#
_entry.id   078d093c07a198a589dca57dd3ef7f09
#
_cell.length_a   1.000
_cell.length_b   1.000
_cell.length_c   1.000
_cell.angle_alpha   90.00
_cell.angle_beta   90.00
_cell.angle_gamma   90.00
#
_symmetry.space_group_name_H-M   'P 1'
#
loop_
_entity.id
_entity.type
_entity.pdbx_description
1 polymer ?
#
loop_
_entity_poly.entity_id
_entity_poly.type
_entity_poly.pdbx_seq_one_letter_code
_entity_poly.pdbx_strand_id
1 'polypeptide(L)'
;TKFHFFHIQKKPVSLHDIQKTITLFERFINMKTSEFDYNLPQELIAQTPLKDRTTSRMLVVHKNSGELEHKHFFDIVDYFHAGDVLVRNNTKVIPARLFGTKEETGAHVEVLLLRQEPDDIWECLVGNAKVVKIGTVVSFHDGRLRAQCTEIGEKGIRKMKMLYDGIFTEILDELGTVPLPPYIKEKLDDPNRYQTVYAKVEGSAAAPTAGLHFTPETFKKLEEKGVQILDVTLHVGLGTFRPMDTENIEEHVMHSEVYHMSKETADALNLAKKEGRRIIAIGTTSVRTLESVWNRFNTFAECSGETALFIYPGYEWHTIDCMLTNFHLPKSTLLMMISSFAGKELIFKAYEEAVKERYRFFSFGDCMFITNE
;
A
#
# COMPACT_ATOMS: atom_id res chain seq x y z
N THR A 1 44.15 24.56 35.71
CA THR A 1 43.11 24.33 34.70
C THR A 1 41.85 23.84 35.42
N LYS A 2 40.85 24.71 35.56
CA LYS A 2 39.57 24.36 36.29
C LYS A 2 38.64 23.71 35.27
N PHE A 3 38.26 22.47 35.52
CA PHE A 3 37.14 21.80 34.84
C PHE A 3 35.83 22.31 35.44
N HIS A 4 34.98 22.95 34.61
CA HIS A 4 33.59 23.27 34.95
C HIS A 4 32.74 22.05 34.63
N PHE A 5 32.25 21.36 35.64
CA PHE A 5 31.19 20.37 35.51
C PHE A 5 29.86 21.09 35.34
N PHE A 6 29.27 21.01 34.12
CA PHE A 6 27.89 21.38 33.93
C PHE A 6 26.99 20.33 34.61
N HIS A 7 26.39 20.70 35.73
CA HIS A 7 25.30 19.94 36.35
C HIS A 7 24.04 20.11 35.52
N ILE A 8 23.72 19.10 34.69
CA ILE A 8 22.39 18.97 34.09
C ILE A 8 21.45 18.52 35.23
N GLN A 9 20.70 19.44 35.82
CA GLN A 9 19.62 19.12 36.74
C GLN A 9 18.51 18.44 35.93
N LYS A 10 18.46 17.09 35.92
CA LYS A 10 17.27 16.34 35.52
C LYS A 10 16.17 16.67 36.52
N LYS A 11 15.11 17.37 36.05
CA LYS A 11 13.88 17.53 36.83
C LYS A 11 13.37 16.13 37.21
N PRO A 12 12.99 15.87 38.45
CA PRO A 12 12.40 14.59 38.86
C PRO A 12 11.11 14.40 38.06
N VAL A 13 10.98 13.26 37.38
CA VAL A 13 9.75 12.87 36.70
C VAL A 13 8.68 12.67 37.76
N SER A 14 7.56 13.36 37.66
CA SER A 14 6.50 13.23 38.67
C SER A 14 5.81 11.85 38.59
N LEU A 15 5.30 11.37 39.71
CA LEU A 15 4.48 10.16 39.73
C LEU A 15 3.28 10.25 38.78
N HIS A 16 2.75 11.44 38.55
CA HIS A 16 1.68 11.72 37.62
C HIS A 16 2.14 11.51 36.15
N ASP A 17 3.35 11.95 35.80
CA ASP A 17 3.91 11.74 34.45
C ASP A 17 4.24 10.27 34.19
N ILE A 18 4.71 9.55 35.23
CA ILE A 18 4.94 8.10 35.17
C ILE A 18 3.60 7.36 34.99
N GLN A 19 2.57 7.72 35.76
CA GLN A 19 1.23 7.12 35.64
C GLN A 19 0.62 7.40 34.27
N LYS A 20 0.77 8.61 33.74
CA LYS A 20 0.30 9.01 32.40
C LYS A 20 1.02 8.23 31.30
N THR A 21 2.33 8.03 31.47
CA THR A 21 3.16 7.24 30.52
C THR A 21 2.78 5.75 30.57
N ILE A 22 2.54 5.19 31.76
CA ILE A 22 2.08 3.80 31.93
C ILE A 22 0.69 3.62 31.29
N THR A 23 -0.26 4.53 31.56
CA THR A 23 -1.62 4.48 30.98
C THR A 23 -1.60 4.65 29.47
N LEU A 24 -0.72 5.51 28.91
CA LEU A 24 -0.49 5.58 27.49
C LEU A 24 0.07 4.26 26.95
N PHE A 25 1.06 3.69 27.60
CA PHE A 25 1.70 2.44 27.18
C PHE A 25 0.73 1.25 27.24
N GLU A 26 -0.10 1.15 28.29
CA GLU A 26 -1.16 0.15 28.40
C GLU A 26 -2.24 0.32 27.33
N ARG A 27 -2.53 1.56 26.93
CA ARG A 27 -3.51 1.88 25.85
C ARG A 27 -3.01 1.47 24.48
N PHE A 28 -1.68 1.40 24.27
CA PHE A 28 -1.07 0.91 23.03
C PHE A 28 -0.90 -0.63 23.00
N ILE A 29 -0.84 -1.30 24.15
CA ILE A 29 -0.65 -2.76 24.25
C ILE A 29 -1.94 -3.57 24.04
N ASN A 30 -3.13 -2.96 24.12
CA ASN A 30 -4.42 -3.64 24.00
C ASN A 30 -5.37 -2.96 23.00
N MET A 31 -4.83 -2.47 21.90
CA MET A 31 -5.66 -1.79 20.90
C MET A 31 -6.47 -2.80 20.09
N LYS A 32 -7.78 -2.57 19.98
CA LYS A 32 -8.68 -3.49 19.29
C LYS A 32 -8.93 -3.09 17.85
N THR A 33 -9.03 -4.08 16.98
CA THR A 33 -9.41 -3.90 15.58
C THR A 33 -10.76 -3.18 15.46
N SER A 34 -11.70 -3.45 16.37
CA SER A 34 -13.01 -2.79 16.42
C SER A 34 -12.94 -1.27 16.66
N GLU A 35 -11.85 -0.75 17.22
CA GLU A 35 -11.65 0.68 17.41
C GLU A 35 -11.38 1.44 16.10
N PHE A 36 -11.12 0.73 15.02
CA PHE A 36 -10.92 1.25 13.67
C PHE A 36 -12.09 0.94 12.76
N ASP A 37 -13.27 0.74 13.34
CA ASP A 37 -14.51 0.55 12.61
C ASP A 37 -15.20 1.89 12.35
N TYR A 38 -15.86 2.01 11.21
CA TYR A 38 -16.74 3.11 10.87
C TYR A 38 -17.85 2.63 9.94
N ASN A 39 -18.97 3.31 9.91
CA ASN A 39 -20.09 2.96 9.06
C ASN A 39 -19.82 3.44 7.62
N LEU A 40 -19.61 2.50 6.69
CA LEU A 40 -19.41 2.77 5.27
C LEU A 40 -20.61 2.25 4.47
N PRO A 41 -21.45 3.14 3.89
CA PRO A 41 -22.48 2.72 2.95
C PRO A 41 -21.87 2.06 1.70
N GLN A 42 -22.40 0.91 1.29
CA GLN A 42 -21.87 0.13 0.18
C GLN A 42 -21.87 0.90 -1.15
N GLU A 43 -22.86 1.77 -1.35
CA GLU A 43 -22.96 2.59 -2.56
C GLU A 43 -21.85 3.62 -2.71
N LEU A 44 -21.07 3.90 -1.66
CA LEU A 44 -19.90 4.78 -1.73
C LEU A 44 -18.65 4.06 -2.22
N ILE A 45 -18.64 2.73 -2.28
CA ILE A 45 -17.53 1.95 -2.79
C ILE A 45 -17.47 2.06 -4.31
N ALA A 46 -16.46 2.76 -4.83
CA ALA A 46 -16.31 3.00 -6.25
C ALA A 46 -16.06 1.70 -7.01
N GLN A 47 -16.91 1.38 -7.98
CA GLN A 47 -16.79 0.18 -8.82
C GLN A 47 -16.00 0.45 -10.10
N THR A 48 -16.04 1.69 -10.61
CA THR A 48 -15.37 2.10 -11.85
C THR A 48 -14.60 3.39 -11.65
N PRO A 49 -13.48 3.59 -12.36
CA PRO A 49 -12.73 4.84 -12.31
C PRO A 49 -13.51 5.96 -13.03
N LEU A 50 -13.32 7.20 -12.59
CA LEU A 50 -13.79 8.36 -13.33
C LEU A 50 -13.11 8.43 -14.72
N LYS A 51 -13.82 8.96 -15.70
CA LYS A 51 -13.28 9.11 -17.06
C LYS A 51 -11.99 9.94 -17.05
N ASP A 52 -12.03 11.09 -16.38
CA ASP A 52 -10.85 11.90 -16.07
C ASP A 52 -10.48 11.67 -14.60
N ARG A 53 -9.30 11.08 -14.36
CA ARG A 53 -8.80 10.73 -13.02
C ARG A 53 -8.56 11.96 -12.15
N THR A 54 -8.20 13.10 -12.77
CA THR A 54 -7.88 14.32 -12.04
C THR A 54 -9.10 15.01 -11.45
N THR A 55 -10.31 14.66 -11.90
CA THR A 55 -11.58 15.21 -11.37
C THR A 55 -12.07 14.49 -10.13
N SER A 56 -11.37 13.48 -9.62
CA SER A 56 -11.69 12.90 -8.31
C SER A 56 -11.63 13.96 -7.23
N ARG A 57 -12.48 13.82 -6.23
CA ARG A 57 -12.45 14.72 -5.06
C ARG A 57 -11.23 14.42 -4.20
N MET A 58 -10.71 15.45 -3.56
CA MET A 58 -9.60 15.36 -2.63
C MET A 58 -9.98 16.03 -1.32
N LEU A 59 -9.94 15.27 -0.22
CA LEU A 59 -10.09 15.83 1.11
C LEU A 59 -8.70 16.14 1.67
N VAL A 60 -8.40 17.43 1.84
CA VAL A 60 -7.16 17.87 2.47
C VAL A 60 -7.34 17.85 3.98
N VAL A 61 -6.42 17.20 4.68
CA VAL A 61 -6.42 17.05 6.14
C VAL A 61 -5.17 17.73 6.70
N HIS A 62 -5.39 18.86 7.37
CA HIS A 62 -4.34 19.64 8.01
C HIS A 62 -4.05 19.09 9.41
N LYS A 63 -2.95 18.37 9.58
CA LYS A 63 -2.62 17.66 10.85
C LYS A 63 -2.50 18.61 12.04
N ASN A 64 -1.95 19.80 11.82
CA ASN A 64 -1.64 20.71 12.91
C ASN A 64 -2.88 21.51 13.37
N SER A 65 -3.72 21.94 12.44
CA SER A 65 -4.94 22.71 12.75
C SER A 65 -6.18 21.85 12.98
N GLY A 66 -6.21 20.64 12.41
CA GLY A 66 -7.40 19.79 12.38
C GLY A 66 -8.45 20.27 11.39
N GLU A 67 -8.09 21.17 10.47
CA GLU A 67 -8.95 21.69 9.41
C GLU A 67 -9.10 20.65 8.29
N LEU A 68 -10.27 20.63 7.65
CA LEU A 68 -10.60 19.80 6.49
C LEU A 68 -10.99 20.72 5.33
N GLU A 69 -10.36 20.54 4.16
CA GLU A 69 -10.72 21.26 2.95
C GLU A 69 -11.22 20.30 1.86
N HIS A 70 -12.30 20.67 1.18
CA HIS A 70 -12.83 19.93 0.03
C HIS A 70 -12.27 20.51 -1.27
N LYS A 71 -11.51 19.71 -1.98
CA LYS A 71 -10.84 20.04 -3.25
C LYS A 71 -11.08 18.97 -4.30
N HIS A 72 -10.50 19.15 -5.46
CA HIS A 72 -10.34 18.10 -6.48
C HIS A 72 -8.87 17.74 -6.62
N PHE A 73 -8.58 16.57 -7.14
CA PHE A 73 -7.19 16.11 -7.27
C PHE A 73 -6.36 17.03 -8.18
N PHE A 74 -6.94 17.67 -9.19
CA PHE A 74 -6.21 18.63 -10.02
C PHE A 74 -5.65 19.84 -9.25
N ASP A 75 -6.18 20.15 -8.05
CA ASP A 75 -5.68 21.19 -7.17
C ASP A 75 -4.42 20.75 -6.38
N ILE A 76 -4.01 19.47 -6.47
CA ILE A 76 -2.90 18.91 -5.68
C ILE A 76 -1.60 19.70 -5.87
N VAL A 77 -1.38 20.25 -7.08
CA VAL A 77 -0.18 21.03 -7.41
C VAL A 77 -0.03 22.24 -6.51
N ASP A 78 -1.13 22.83 -6.03
CA ASP A 78 -1.12 24.02 -5.20
C ASP A 78 -0.55 23.77 -3.79
N TYR A 79 -0.58 22.52 -3.35
CA TYR A 79 -0.06 22.07 -2.04
C TYR A 79 1.43 21.69 -2.06
N PHE A 80 2.08 21.78 -3.22
CA PHE A 80 3.52 21.49 -3.36
C PHE A 80 4.33 22.79 -3.46
N HIS A 81 5.56 22.76 -2.94
CA HIS A 81 6.53 23.83 -2.99
C HIS A 81 7.77 23.42 -3.80
N ALA A 82 8.48 24.41 -4.33
CA ALA A 82 9.76 24.17 -4.95
C ALA A 82 10.73 23.52 -3.95
N GLY A 83 11.40 22.47 -4.37
CA GLY A 83 12.30 21.68 -3.53
C GLY A 83 11.65 20.50 -2.82
N ASP A 84 10.32 20.37 -2.80
CA ASP A 84 9.66 19.16 -2.29
C ASP A 84 10.11 17.92 -3.04
N VAL A 85 10.04 16.78 -2.35
CA VAL A 85 10.35 15.47 -2.91
C VAL A 85 9.11 14.59 -2.89
N LEU A 86 8.66 14.17 -4.06
CA LEU A 86 7.50 13.30 -4.24
C LEU A 86 7.97 11.87 -4.52
N VAL A 87 7.61 10.94 -3.64
CA VAL A 87 7.98 9.52 -3.76
C VAL A 87 6.79 8.69 -4.20
N ARG A 88 6.97 7.92 -5.27
CA ARG A 88 5.93 7.06 -5.84
C ARG A 88 6.41 5.62 -6.02
N ASN A 89 5.48 4.68 -5.92
CA ASN A 89 5.74 3.26 -6.15
C ASN A 89 5.54 2.91 -7.63
N ASN A 90 6.61 2.60 -8.34
CA ASN A 90 6.63 2.34 -9.79
C ASN A 90 6.32 0.88 -10.16
N THR A 91 5.80 0.09 -9.21
CA THR A 91 5.42 -1.30 -9.52
C THR A 91 4.36 -1.38 -10.60
N LYS A 92 4.46 -2.41 -11.46
CA LYS A 92 3.50 -2.72 -12.51
C LYS A 92 2.73 -4.00 -12.16
N VAL A 93 1.42 -3.92 -12.26
CA VAL A 93 0.55 -5.09 -12.07
C VAL A 93 0.72 -6.04 -13.24
N ILE A 94 0.93 -7.31 -12.93
CA ILE A 94 0.94 -8.38 -13.94
C ILE A 94 -0.46 -9.00 -14.06
N PRO A 95 -0.83 -9.61 -15.20
CA PRO A 95 -2.09 -10.31 -15.36
C PRO A 95 -2.09 -11.65 -14.60
N ALA A 96 -1.97 -11.56 -13.28
CA ALA A 96 -1.66 -12.64 -12.36
C ALA A 96 -2.81 -13.64 -12.13
N ARG A 97 -4.04 -13.35 -12.63
CA ARG A 97 -5.20 -14.21 -12.46
C ARG A 97 -5.40 -15.11 -13.66
N LEU A 98 -5.30 -16.41 -13.45
CA LEU A 98 -5.41 -17.45 -14.46
C LEU A 98 -6.62 -18.35 -14.18
N PHE A 99 -7.36 -18.69 -15.23
CA PHE A 99 -8.47 -19.63 -15.18
C PHE A 99 -8.10 -20.88 -15.96
N GLY A 100 -8.16 -22.03 -15.31
CA GLY A 100 -7.76 -23.31 -15.90
C GLY A 100 -8.65 -24.45 -15.47
N THR A 101 -8.26 -25.64 -15.87
CA THR A 101 -8.94 -26.88 -15.52
C THR A 101 -7.92 -27.91 -15.01
N LYS A 102 -8.34 -28.69 -14.01
CA LYS A 102 -7.57 -29.82 -13.55
C LYS A 102 -7.54 -30.88 -14.65
N GLU A 103 -6.35 -31.29 -15.12
CA GLU A 103 -6.21 -32.20 -16.27
C GLU A 103 -6.94 -33.53 -16.06
N GLU A 104 -6.88 -34.11 -14.87
CA GLU A 104 -7.49 -35.41 -14.59
C GLU A 104 -9.03 -35.41 -14.62
N THR A 105 -9.67 -34.31 -14.20
CA THR A 105 -11.13 -34.32 -13.92
C THR A 105 -11.91 -33.24 -14.65
N GLY A 106 -11.22 -32.27 -15.30
CA GLY A 106 -11.86 -31.11 -15.94
C GLY A 106 -12.43 -30.09 -14.94
N ALA A 107 -12.17 -30.24 -13.64
CA ALA A 107 -12.68 -29.29 -12.64
C ALA A 107 -12.08 -27.90 -12.84
N HIS A 108 -12.92 -26.87 -12.85
CA HIS A 108 -12.48 -25.49 -12.99
C HIS A 108 -11.69 -25.03 -11.77
N VAL A 109 -10.56 -24.38 -12.00
CA VAL A 109 -9.65 -23.88 -10.98
C VAL A 109 -9.22 -22.45 -11.37
N GLU A 110 -9.35 -21.52 -10.42
CA GLU A 110 -8.74 -20.21 -10.50
C GLU A 110 -7.39 -20.25 -9.80
N VAL A 111 -6.33 -19.76 -10.44
CA VAL A 111 -4.99 -19.64 -9.87
C VAL A 111 -4.58 -18.18 -9.95
N LEU A 112 -4.30 -17.59 -8.80
CA LEU A 112 -3.85 -16.22 -8.67
C LEU A 112 -2.41 -16.21 -8.18
N LEU A 113 -1.52 -15.74 -9.02
CA LEU A 113 -0.09 -15.63 -8.73
C LEU A 113 0.14 -14.54 -7.67
N LEU A 114 0.85 -14.87 -6.60
CA LEU A 114 1.14 -13.94 -5.49
C LEU A 114 2.61 -13.55 -5.45
N ARG A 115 3.50 -14.55 -5.49
CA ARG A 115 4.94 -14.34 -5.37
C ARG A 115 5.69 -15.41 -6.15
N GLN A 116 6.67 -14.95 -6.93
CA GLN A 116 7.60 -15.84 -7.61
C GLN A 116 8.69 -16.32 -6.64
N GLU A 117 8.99 -17.61 -6.69
CA GLU A 117 10.12 -18.25 -6.03
C GLU A 117 11.09 -18.81 -7.09
N PRO A 118 12.29 -19.25 -6.71
CA PRO A 118 13.21 -19.90 -7.65
C PRO A 118 12.58 -21.11 -8.38
N ASP A 119 13.17 -21.51 -9.50
CA ASP A 119 12.79 -22.71 -10.28
C ASP A 119 11.36 -22.67 -10.86
N ASP A 120 10.87 -21.50 -11.27
CA ASP A 120 9.52 -21.26 -11.80
C ASP A 120 8.40 -21.69 -10.85
N ILE A 121 8.66 -21.66 -9.56
CA ILE A 121 7.65 -21.90 -8.54
C ILE A 121 6.98 -20.57 -8.18
N TRP A 122 5.66 -20.61 -8.05
CA TRP A 122 4.87 -19.48 -7.59
C TRP A 122 4.05 -19.88 -6.37
N GLU A 123 4.09 -19.03 -5.35
CA GLU A 123 3.07 -19.02 -4.33
C GLU A 123 1.79 -18.46 -4.93
N CYS A 124 0.70 -19.21 -4.84
CA CYS A 124 -0.57 -18.89 -5.48
C CYS A 124 -1.72 -18.97 -4.48
N LEU A 125 -2.71 -18.11 -4.63
CA LEU A 125 -4.03 -18.32 -4.04
C LEU A 125 -4.89 -19.08 -5.05
N VAL A 126 -5.38 -20.26 -4.66
CA VAL A 126 -6.11 -21.15 -5.56
C VAL A 126 -7.60 -21.17 -5.18
N GLY A 127 -8.46 -20.76 -6.12
CA GLY A 127 -9.90 -20.97 -6.03
C GLY A 127 -10.22 -22.46 -6.22
N ASN A 128 -11.24 -22.96 -5.49
CA ASN A 128 -11.55 -24.39 -5.44
C ASN A 128 -10.34 -25.25 -4.99
N ALA A 129 -9.53 -24.75 -4.04
CA ALA A 129 -8.30 -25.36 -3.59
C ALA A 129 -8.42 -26.80 -3.09
N LYS A 130 -9.66 -27.25 -2.74
CA LYS A 130 -9.93 -28.61 -2.27
C LYS A 130 -9.63 -29.67 -3.32
N VAL A 131 -9.76 -29.35 -4.62
CA VAL A 131 -9.49 -30.28 -5.72
C VAL A 131 -8.02 -30.29 -6.14
N VAL A 132 -7.21 -29.31 -5.68
CA VAL A 132 -5.80 -29.17 -6.03
C VAL A 132 -4.95 -29.74 -4.90
N LYS A 133 -4.41 -30.95 -5.12
CA LYS A 133 -3.53 -31.68 -4.20
C LYS A 133 -2.10 -31.67 -4.74
N ILE A 134 -1.12 -32.06 -3.92
CA ILE A 134 0.26 -32.24 -4.38
C ILE A 134 0.27 -33.18 -5.60
N GLY A 135 0.97 -32.78 -6.66
CA GLY A 135 1.04 -33.49 -7.93
C GLY A 135 -0.10 -33.15 -8.92
N THR A 136 -1.18 -32.49 -8.47
CA THR A 136 -2.25 -32.05 -9.38
C THR A 136 -1.71 -31.06 -10.40
N VAL A 137 -2.03 -31.29 -11.68
CA VAL A 137 -1.73 -30.38 -12.78
C VAL A 137 -3.00 -29.64 -13.19
N VAL A 138 -2.89 -28.32 -13.26
CA VAL A 138 -3.91 -27.42 -13.80
C VAL A 138 -3.42 -26.91 -15.15
N SER A 139 -4.20 -27.09 -16.18
CA SER A 139 -3.93 -26.62 -17.54
C SER A 139 -4.71 -25.34 -17.81
N PHE A 140 -4.03 -24.36 -18.38
CA PHE A 140 -4.63 -23.07 -18.77
C PHE A 140 -4.75 -23.01 -20.28
N HIS A 141 -5.91 -22.52 -20.72
CA HIS A 141 -6.25 -22.38 -22.13
C HIS A 141 -6.06 -23.72 -22.89
N ASP A 142 -5.18 -23.76 -23.87
CA ASP A 142 -4.89 -24.92 -24.74
C ASP A 142 -3.72 -25.79 -24.25
N GLY A 143 -3.26 -25.59 -23.01
CA GLY A 143 -2.15 -26.34 -22.43
C GLY A 143 -0.77 -25.71 -22.63
N ARG A 144 -0.67 -24.53 -23.25
CA ARG A 144 0.60 -23.78 -23.37
C ARG A 144 1.20 -23.40 -22.03
N LEU A 145 0.36 -23.19 -21.04
CA LEU A 145 0.75 -23.01 -19.65
C LEU A 145 0.07 -24.06 -18.79
N ARG A 146 0.86 -24.76 -17.97
CA ARG A 146 0.37 -25.70 -16.98
C ARG A 146 1.01 -25.37 -15.63
N ALA A 147 0.34 -25.68 -14.53
CA ALA A 147 0.88 -25.51 -13.20
C ALA A 147 0.70 -26.78 -12.37
N GLN A 148 1.80 -27.30 -11.84
CA GLN A 148 1.78 -28.47 -10.97
C GLN A 148 1.88 -28.06 -9.50
N CYS A 149 0.94 -28.49 -8.67
CA CYS A 149 0.98 -28.26 -7.23
C CYS A 149 2.12 -29.03 -6.58
N THR A 150 3.06 -28.33 -5.96
CA THR A 150 4.21 -28.90 -5.27
C THR A 150 4.05 -28.87 -3.75
N GLU A 151 3.29 -27.90 -3.21
CA GLU A 151 3.10 -27.75 -1.76
C GLU A 151 1.70 -27.19 -1.45
N ILE A 152 1.14 -27.60 -0.31
CA ILE A 152 -0.16 -27.15 0.19
C ILE A 152 0.08 -26.25 1.41
N GLY A 153 -0.30 -24.97 1.30
CA GLY A 153 -0.38 -24.02 2.40
C GLY A 153 -1.80 -23.89 2.96
N GLU A 154 -1.92 -23.01 3.92
CA GLU A 154 -3.21 -22.69 4.56
C GLU A 154 -4.11 -21.78 3.69
N LYS A 155 -5.40 -21.71 4.04
CA LYS A 155 -6.39 -20.75 3.48
C LYS A 155 -6.38 -20.66 1.95
N GLY A 156 -6.14 -21.78 1.24
CA GLY A 156 -6.15 -21.84 -0.23
C GLY A 156 -4.80 -21.56 -0.89
N ILE A 157 -3.76 -21.32 -0.13
CA ILE A 157 -2.40 -21.14 -0.66
C ILE A 157 -1.87 -22.49 -1.19
N ARG A 158 -1.19 -22.42 -2.33
CA ARG A 158 -0.47 -23.51 -2.98
C ARG A 158 0.84 -22.99 -3.55
N LYS A 159 1.89 -23.82 -3.52
CA LYS A 159 3.04 -23.59 -4.40
C LYS A 159 2.82 -24.37 -5.69
N MET A 160 2.93 -23.67 -6.80
CA MET A 160 2.67 -24.19 -8.13
C MET A 160 3.92 -24.00 -8.98
N LYS A 161 4.46 -25.11 -9.49
CA LYS A 161 5.54 -25.07 -10.48
C LYS A 161 4.93 -24.84 -11.85
N MET A 162 5.36 -23.77 -12.53
CA MET A 162 4.91 -23.43 -13.87
C MET A 162 5.64 -24.28 -14.91
N LEU A 163 4.89 -24.82 -15.85
CA LEU A 163 5.36 -25.68 -16.93
C LEU A 163 4.93 -25.04 -18.25
N TYR A 164 5.89 -24.56 -19.02
CA TYR A 164 5.67 -23.81 -20.26
C TYR A 164 6.89 -23.88 -21.18
N ASP A 165 6.71 -23.54 -22.45
CA ASP A 165 7.78 -23.30 -23.41
C ASP A 165 7.74 -21.83 -23.86
N GLY A 166 8.88 -21.16 -23.89
CA GLY A 166 9.01 -19.77 -24.31
C GLY A 166 9.19 -18.78 -23.14
N ILE A 167 8.65 -17.59 -23.27
CA ILE A 167 8.80 -16.50 -22.29
C ILE A 167 7.54 -16.42 -21.43
N PHE A 168 7.69 -16.66 -20.13
CA PHE A 168 6.58 -16.74 -19.18
C PHE A 168 5.71 -15.46 -19.17
N THR A 169 6.34 -14.29 -19.19
CA THR A 169 5.62 -13.01 -19.16
C THR A 169 4.76 -12.81 -20.40
N GLU A 170 5.22 -13.19 -21.59
CA GLU A 170 4.43 -13.13 -22.83
C GLU A 170 3.21 -14.05 -22.77
N ILE A 171 3.41 -15.28 -22.26
CA ILE A 171 2.31 -16.25 -22.09
C ILE A 171 1.31 -15.71 -21.06
N LEU A 172 1.81 -15.12 -19.97
CA LEU A 172 0.96 -14.55 -18.93
C LEU A 172 0.14 -13.36 -19.45
N ASP A 173 0.73 -12.51 -20.27
CA ASP A 173 0.03 -11.37 -20.90
C ASP A 173 -1.12 -11.82 -21.82
N GLU A 174 -0.98 -12.97 -22.48
CA GLU A 174 -2.03 -13.54 -23.33
C GLU A 174 -3.14 -14.25 -22.54
N LEU A 175 -2.78 -15.03 -21.53
CA LEU A 175 -3.70 -15.93 -20.83
C LEU A 175 -4.27 -15.37 -19.52
N GLY A 176 -3.53 -14.47 -18.89
CA GLY A 176 -3.87 -13.90 -17.60
C GLY A 176 -4.84 -12.74 -17.69
N THR A 177 -5.43 -12.44 -16.56
CA THR A 177 -6.22 -11.22 -16.37
C THR A 177 -5.69 -10.43 -15.18
N VAL A 178 -5.78 -9.09 -15.27
CA VAL A 178 -5.39 -8.22 -14.16
C VAL A 178 -6.31 -8.48 -12.97
N PRO A 179 -5.77 -8.86 -11.80
CA PRO A 179 -6.58 -9.12 -10.62
C PRO A 179 -7.09 -7.80 -10.05
N LEU A 180 -8.41 -7.67 -9.95
CA LEU A 180 -9.03 -6.56 -9.25
C LEU A 180 -9.27 -6.93 -7.78
N PRO A 181 -9.24 -5.94 -6.88
CA PRO A 181 -9.64 -6.14 -5.49
C PRO A 181 -11.04 -6.76 -5.36
N PRO A 182 -11.32 -7.58 -4.33
CA PRO A 182 -12.55 -8.35 -4.22
C PRO A 182 -13.83 -7.49 -4.05
N TYR A 183 -13.68 -6.23 -3.67
CA TYR A 183 -14.81 -5.29 -3.57
C TYR A 183 -15.19 -4.64 -4.90
N ILE A 184 -14.37 -4.77 -5.97
CA ILE A 184 -14.71 -4.37 -7.32
C ILE A 184 -15.35 -5.57 -8.01
N LYS A 185 -16.65 -5.46 -8.28
CA LYS A 185 -17.47 -6.49 -8.92
C LYS A 185 -17.72 -6.20 -10.40
N GLU A 186 -17.60 -4.94 -10.78
CA GLU A 186 -17.76 -4.48 -12.15
C GLU A 186 -16.55 -4.88 -12.99
N LYS A 187 -16.81 -5.32 -14.23
CA LYS A 187 -15.74 -5.59 -15.19
C LYS A 187 -15.22 -4.27 -15.74
N LEU A 188 -13.90 -4.11 -15.80
CA LEU A 188 -13.29 -2.95 -16.46
C LEU A 188 -13.34 -3.11 -17.96
N ASP A 189 -13.78 -2.07 -18.66
CA ASP A 189 -13.73 -2.01 -20.13
C ASP A 189 -12.27 -1.95 -20.62
N ASP A 190 -11.40 -1.27 -19.88
CA ASP A 190 -9.97 -1.16 -20.14
C ASP A 190 -9.16 -1.57 -18.89
N PRO A 191 -8.49 -2.74 -18.91
CA PRO A 191 -7.64 -3.20 -17.79
C PRO A 191 -6.52 -2.23 -17.43
N ASN A 192 -6.03 -1.41 -18.36
CA ASN A 192 -5.00 -0.41 -18.09
C ASN A 192 -5.47 0.70 -17.15
N ARG A 193 -6.78 0.82 -16.91
CA ARG A 193 -7.31 1.74 -15.90
C ARG A 193 -6.93 1.34 -14.47
N TYR A 194 -6.51 0.08 -14.24
CA TYR A 194 -5.96 -0.40 -12.96
C TYR A 194 -4.43 -0.43 -12.98
N GLN A 195 -3.81 0.56 -13.63
CA GLN A 195 -2.36 0.74 -13.73
C GLN A 195 -2.01 2.21 -13.59
N THR A 196 -0.93 2.54 -12.85
CA THR A 196 -0.43 3.91 -12.80
C THR A 196 0.25 4.30 -14.11
N VAL A 197 0.23 5.59 -14.46
CA VAL A 197 0.89 6.10 -15.68
C VAL A 197 2.42 6.02 -15.64
N TYR A 198 2.97 5.68 -14.48
CA TYR A 198 4.41 5.53 -14.24
C TYR A 198 4.79 4.09 -13.84
N ALA A 199 3.89 3.14 -14.01
CA ALA A 199 4.18 1.73 -13.76
C ALA A 199 5.31 1.22 -14.66
N LYS A 200 6.34 0.61 -14.07
CA LYS A 200 7.56 0.22 -14.77
C LYS A 200 8.06 -1.17 -14.40
N VAL A 201 8.10 -1.51 -13.12
CA VAL A 201 8.71 -2.76 -12.62
C VAL A 201 7.62 -3.80 -12.41
N GLU A 202 7.59 -4.83 -13.25
CA GLU A 202 6.60 -5.92 -13.18
C GLU A 202 6.78 -6.79 -11.94
N GLY A 203 5.68 -7.36 -11.42
CA GLY A 203 5.72 -8.30 -10.30
C GLY A 203 4.61 -8.10 -9.26
N SER A 204 3.75 -7.10 -9.41
CA SER A 204 2.69 -6.81 -8.45
C SER A 204 1.38 -7.51 -8.79
N ALA A 205 0.69 -8.02 -7.76
CA ALA A 205 -0.68 -8.52 -7.89
C ALA A 205 -1.74 -7.40 -7.74
N ALA A 206 -1.35 -6.20 -7.29
CA ALA A 206 -2.27 -5.07 -7.16
C ALA A 206 -1.57 -3.74 -7.45
N ALA A 207 -2.34 -2.76 -7.95
CA ALA A 207 -1.83 -1.42 -8.24
C ALA A 207 -1.66 -0.59 -6.95
N PRO A 208 -0.66 0.34 -6.90
CA PRO A 208 -0.58 1.37 -5.88
C PRO A 208 -1.63 2.45 -6.16
N THR A 209 -2.87 2.21 -5.73
CA THR A 209 -4.07 2.86 -6.25
C THR A 209 -4.17 4.36 -5.98
N ALA A 210 -3.49 4.91 -4.97
CA ALA A 210 -3.37 6.36 -4.80
C ALA A 210 -2.65 7.05 -5.98
N GLY A 211 -1.78 6.32 -6.67
CA GLY A 211 -1.11 6.81 -7.88
C GLY A 211 -1.99 6.87 -9.12
N LEU A 212 -3.18 6.25 -9.09
CA LEU A 212 -4.12 6.26 -10.21
C LEU A 212 -4.71 7.63 -10.50
N HIS A 213 -4.66 8.56 -9.57
CA HIS A 213 -5.13 9.94 -9.76
C HIS A 213 -4.21 10.77 -10.65
N PHE A 214 -2.91 10.43 -10.68
CA PHE A 214 -1.91 11.20 -11.42
C PHE A 214 -1.98 10.96 -12.93
N THR A 215 -1.72 12.02 -13.67
CA THR A 215 -1.50 12.00 -15.11
C THR A 215 -0.10 12.48 -15.45
N PRO A 216 0.42 12.24 -16.67
CA PRO A 216 1.69 12.81 -17.10
C PRO A 216 1.73 14.34 -16.98
N GLU A 217 0.60 15.01 -17.23
CA GLU A 217 0.46 16.47 -17.13
C GLU A 217 0.58 16.95 -15.68
N THR A 218 0.04 16.19 -14.72
CA THR A 218 0.17 16.50 -13.29
C THR A 218 1.64 16.43 -12.87
N PHE A 219 2.36 15.38 -13.26
CA PHE A 219 3.79 15.26 -12.96
C PHE A 219 4.59 16.37 -13.61
N LYS A 220 4.31 16.71 -14.87
CA LYS A 220 4.99 17.83 -15.57
C LYS A 220 4.82 19.15 -14.82
N LYS A 221 3.60 19.46 -14.36
CA LYS A 221 3.35 20.68 -13.57
C LYS A 221 4.12 20.70 -12.25
N LEU A 222 4.24 19.55 -11.58
CA LEU A 222 5.02 19.41 -10.34
C LEU A 222 6.51 19.63 -10.61
N GLU A 223 7.06 19.03 -11.67
CA GLU A 223 8.47 19.21 -12.08
C GLU A 223 8.76 20.67 -12.46
N GLU A 224 7.85 21.32 -13.21
CA GLU A 224 7.95 22.75 -13.56
C GLU A 224 7.90 23.64 -12.31
N LYS A 225 7.23 23.20 -11.25
CA LYS A 225 7.20 23.88 -9.94
C LYS A 225 8.48 23.64 -9.12
N GLY A 226 9.36 22.75 -9.56
CA GLY A 226 10.62 22.40 -8.89
C GLY A 226 10.48 21.25 -7.88
N VAL A 227 9.48 20.42 -8.00
CA VAL A 227 9.31 19.19 -7.21
C VAL A 227 10.19 18.09 -7.80
N GLN A 228 10.99 17.44 -6.96
CA GLN A 228 11.77 16.27 -7.34
C GLN A 228 10.93 15.01 -7.24
N ILE A 229 10.83 14.22 -8.31
CA ILE A 229 10.07 12.97 -8.34
C ILE A 229 11.01 11.80 -8.24
N LEU A 230 10.79 10.90 -7.27
CA LEU A 230 11.61 9.73 -7.01
C LEU A 230 10.74 8.46 -7.02
N ASP A 231 11.33 7.38 -7.53
CA ASP A 231 10.69 6.07 -7.59
C ASP A 231 11.23 5.13 -6.51
N VAL A 232 10.32 4.41 -5.88
CA VAL A 232 10.59 3.18 -5.12
C VAL A 232 9.79 2.05 -5.75
N THR A 233 10.14 0.81 -5.44
CA THR A 233 9.35 -0.36 -5.86
C THR A 233 8.88 -1.12 -4.63
N LEU A 234 7.60 -1.46 -4.58
CA LEU A 234 7.05 -2.43 -3.65
C LEU A 234 5.98 -3.22 -4.42
N HIS A 235 6.19 -4.53 -4.51
CA HIS A 235 5.23 -5.43 -5.14
C HIS A 235 4.10 -5.75 -4.17
N VAL A 236 2.92 -5.23 -4.47
CA VAL A 236 1.74 -5.35 -3.59
C VAL A 236 1.14 -6.73 -3.74
N GLY A 237 1.05 -7.45 -2.62
CA GLY A 237 0.31 -8.72 -2.54
C GLY A 237 -1.18 -8.50 -2.28
N LEU A 238 -2.00 -9.51 -2.57
CA LEU A 238 -3.45 -9.44 -2.32
C LEU A 238 -3.83 -9.47 -0.84
N GLY A 239 -2.88 -9.78 0.03
CA GLY A 239 -3.08 -9.71 1.49
C GLY A 239 -3.52 -8.34 1.98
N THR A 240 -3.12 -7.28 1.28
CA THR A 240 -3.49 -5.89 1.58
C THR A 240 -5.00 -5.63 1.53
N PHE A 241 -5.76 -6.45 0.78
CA PHE A 241 -7.22 -6.33 0.68
C PHE A 241 -7.99 -7.27 1.61
N ARG A 242 -7.31 -8.06 2.44
CA ARG A 242 -7.97 -8.91 3.42
C ARG A 242 -8.28 -8.11 4.67
N PRO A 243 -9.50 -8.18 5.20
CA PRO A 243 -9.80 -7.64 6.52
C PRO A 243 -8.92 -8.33 7.57
N MET A 244 -8.60 -7.62 8.64
CA MET A 244 -7.98 -8.24 9.81
C MET A 244 -8.94 -9.24 10.43
N ASP A 245 -8.43 -10.41 10.78
CA ASP A 245 -9.18 -11.50 11.43
C ASP A 245 -8.85 -11.67 12.93
N THR A 246 -8.01 -10.78 13.47
CA THR A 246 -7.63 -10.74 14.88
C THR A 246 -8.43 -9.68 15.65
N GLU A 247 -8.75 -9.93 16.91
CA GLU A 247 -9.41 -8.96 17.79
C GLU A 247 -8.44 -7.89 18.26
N ASN A 248 -7.22 -8.29 18.64
CA ASN A 248 -6.15 -7.39 19.06
C ASN A 248 -5.24 -7.13 17.86
N ILE A 249 -4.88 -5.88 17.62
CA ILE A 249 -4.10 -5.50 16.45
C ILE A 249 -2.67 -6.04 16.51
N GLU A 250 -2.10 -6.20 17.68
CA GLU A 250 -0.75 -6.71 17.91
C GLU A 250 -0.60 -8.19 17.52
N GLU A 251 -1.71 -8.93 17.49
CA GLU A 251 -1.74 -10.34 17.07
C GLU A 251 -1.76 -10.51 15.55
N HIS A 252 -1.96 -9.40 14.81
CA HIS A 252 -2.05 -9.46 13.37
C HIS A 252 -0.68 -9.68 12.73
N VAL A 253 -0.60 -10.70 11.89
CA VAL A 253 0.59 -11.01 11.10
C VAL A 253 0.44 -10.39 9.71
N MET A 254 1.24 -9.36 9.44
CA MET A 254 1.29 -8.74 8.11
C MET A 254 1.91 -9.69 7.09
N HIS A 255 1.35 -9.68 5.89
CA HIS A 255 1.96 -10.34 4.74
C HIS A 255 3.27 -9.64 4.36
N SER A 256 4.28 -10.46 4.03
CA SER A 256 5.55 -9.95 3.51
C SER A 256 5.41 -9.51 2.06
N GLU A 257 5.94 -8.35 1.73
CA GLU A 257 5.98 -7.78 0.39
C GLU A 257 7.40 -7.38 0.02
N VAL A 258 7.79 -7.70 -1.23
CA VAL A 258 9.13 -7.41 -1.74
C VAL A 258 9.24 -5.93 -2.11
N TYR A 259 10.30 -5.28 -1.64
CA TYR A 259 10.60 -3.89 -1.97
C TYR A 259 12.01 -3.70 -2.49
N HIS A 260 12.21 -2.61 -3.22
CA HIS A 260 13.50 -2.15 -3.71
C HIS A 260 13.61 -0.62 -3.65
N MET A 261 14.78 -0.14 -3.24
CA MET A 261 15.20 1.26 -3.31
C MET A 261 16.55 1.35 -4.02
N SER A 262 16.64 2.16 -5.07
CA SER A 262 17.90 2.39 -5.78
C SER A 262 18.83 3.33 -5.00
N LYS A 263 20.11 3.25 -5.31
CA LYS A 263 21.12 4.17 -4.74
C LYS A 263 20.80 5.64 -5.03
N GLU A 264 20.38 5.95 -6.26
CA GLU A 264 20.01 7.30 -6.67
C GLU A 264 18.85 7.85 -5.83
N THR A 265 17.79 7.07 -5.63
CA THR A 265 16.65 7.44 -4.78
C THR A 265 17.10 7.63 -3.32
N ALA A 266 17.90 6.72 -2.79
CA ALA A 266 18.39 6.80 -1.42
C ALA A 266 19.24 8.05 -1.17
N ASP A 267 20.18 8.34 -2.06
CA ASP A 267 21.05 9.52 -1.97
C ASP A 267 20.23 10.83 -2.04
N ALA A 268 19.26 10.90 -2.96
CA ALA A 268 18.38 12.07 -3.09
C ALA A 268 17.50 12.30 -1.86
N LEU A 269 16.95 11.23 -1.27
CA LEU A 269 16.15 11.31 -0.04
C LEU A 269 16.99 11.74 1.17
N ASN A 270 18.22 11.22 1.31
CA ASN A 270 19.13 11.63 2.37
C ASN A 270 19.52 13.11 2.25
N LEU A 271 19.76 13.57 1.01
CA LEU A 271 20.01 14.98 0.76
C LEU A 271 18.80 15.84 1.12
N ALA A 272 17.58 15.43 0.73
CA ALA A 272 16.36 16.12 1.05
C ALA A 272 16.16 16.26 2.57
N LYS A 273 16.38 15.20 3.34
CA LYS A 273 16.33 15.26 4.81
C LYS A 273 17.37 16.21 5.40
N LYS A 274 18.60 16.18 4.88
CA LYS A 274 19.68 17.08 5.33
C LYS A 274 19.34 18.55 5.07
N GLU A 275 18.67 18.83 3.96
CA GLU A 275 18.26 20.18 3.54
C GLU A 275 16.92 20.63 4.14
N GLY A 276 16.22 19.75 4.88
CA GLY A 276 14.91 20.06 5.46
C GLY A 276 13.80 20.18 4.41
N ARG A 277 13.97 19.57 3.24
CA ARG A 277 12.94 19.52 2.20
C ARG A 277 11.86 18.51 2.58
N ARG A 278 10.59 18.84 2.32
CA ARG A 278 9.48 17.94 2.61
C ARG A 278 9.53 16.71 1.71
N ILE A 279 9.26 15.55 2.31
CA ILE A 279 9.11 14.27 1.61
C ILE A 279 7.64 13.89 1.62
N ILE A 280 7.03 13.81 0.45
CA ILE A 280 5.63 13.49 0.23
C ILE A 280 5.52 12.10 -0.39
N ALA A 281 4.74 11.21 0.24
CA ALA A 281 4.54 9.85 -0.28
C ALA A 281 3.21 9.72 -1.04
N ILE A 282 3.25 9.13 -2.22
CA ILE A 282 2.06 8.67 -2.93
C ILE A 282 1.72 7.25 -2.48
N GLY A 283 0.67 7.13 -1.69
CA GLY A 283 0.11 5.87 -1.23
C GLY A 283 0.88 5.20 -0.09
N THR A 284 0.18 4.33 0.58
CA THR A 284 0.69 3.56 1.73
C THR A 284 1.84 2.62 1.37
N THR A 285 1.95 2.21 0.11
CA THR A 285 3.05 1.37 -0.39
C THR A 285 4.38 2.12 -0.43
N SER A 286 4.39 3.38 -0.88
CA SER A 286 5.58 4.24 -0.82
C SER A 286 6.01 4.47 0.62
N VAL A 287 5.05 4.74 1.51
CA VAL A 287 5.30 4.88 2.96
C VAL A 287 5.96 3.64 3.54
N ARG A 288 5.38 2.46 3.30
CA ARG A 288 5.92 1.20 3.84
C ARG A 288 7.33 0.93 3.35
N THR A 289 7.64 1.26 2.10
CA THR A 289 9.00 1.14 1.57
C THR A 289 9.96 2.08 2.32
N LEU A 290 9.61 3.37 2.41
CA LEU A 290 10.46 4.38 3.05
C LEU A 290 10.73 4.05 4.52
N GLU A 291 9.67 3.77 5.29
CA GLU A 291 9.78 3.42 6.71
C GLU A 291 10.52 2.08 6.92
N SER A 292 10.35 1.09 6.03
CA SER A 292 11.08 -0.18 6.13
C SER A 292 12.57 -0.02 5.92
N VAL A 293 12.97 0.81 4.93
CA VAL A 293 14.39 1.12 4.70
C VAL A 293 14.98 1.86 5.90
N TRP A 294 14.26 2.86 6.40
CA TRP A 294 14.72 3.63 7.57
C TRP A 294 14.86 2.77 8.82
N ASN A 295 13.87 1.94 9.13
CA ASN A 295 13.93 1.03 10.29
C ASN A 295 15.09 0.03 10.21
N ARG A 296 15.51 -0.34 9.00
CA ARG A 296 16.61 -1.27 8.79
C ARG A 296 17.98 -0.62 8.92
N PHE A 297 18.14 0.61 8.43
CA PHE A 297 19.44 1.25 8.26
C PHE A 297 19.62 2.55 9.05
N ASN A 298 18.55 3.08 9.65
CA ASN A 298 18.50 4.42 10.26
C ASN A 298 18.93 5.55 9.30
N THR A 299 18.78 5.30 8.02
CA THR A 299 19.04 6.21 6.89
C THR A 299 18.39 5.62 5.65
N PHE A 300 18.31 6.36 4.55
CA PHE A 300 17.99 5.75 3.27
C PHE A 300 19.22 5.08 2.67
N ALA A 301 19.07 3.89 2.14
CA ALA A 301 20.15 3.10 1.56
C ALA A 301 19.64 2.30 0.36
N GLU A 302 20.53 2.09 -0.62
CA GLU A 302 20.28 1.12 -1.70
C GLU A 302 20.06 -0.26 -1.09
N CYS A 303 18.89 -0.86 -1.37
CA CYS A 303 18.57 -2.17 -0.87
C CYS A 303 17.42 -2.84 -1.62
N SER A 304 17.39 -4.14 -1.54
CA SER A 304 16.21 -4.97 -1.78
C SER A 304 15.92 -5.79 -0.54
N GLY A 305 14.67 -6.12 -0.33
CA GLY A 305 14.27 -6.92 0.83
C GLY A 305 12.77 -7.21 0.84
N GLU A 306 12.36 -7.81 1.92
CA GLU A 306 10.95 -8.04 2.22
C GLU A 306 10.54 -7.21 3.44
N THR A 307 9.30 -6.74 3.44
CA THR A 307 8.74 -6.00 4.55
C THR A 307 7.39 -6.57 4.98
N ALA A 308 7.26 -6.87 6.25
CA ALA A 308 6.01 -7.12 6.94
C ALA A 308 5.68 -5.98 7.91
N LEU A 309 6.16 -4.77 7.63
CA LEU A 309 5.98 -3.61 8.50
C LEU A 309 4.49 -3.30 8.68
N PHE A 310 4.04 -3.35 9.92
CA PHE A 310 2.71 -2.96 10.35
C PHE A 310 2.80 -1.64 11.13
N ILE A 311 2.21 -0.59 10.57
CA ILE A 311 2.18 0.75 11.16
C ILE A 311 0.80 1.00 11.74
N TYR A 312 0.73 1.30 13.04
CA TYR A 312 -0.49 1.62 13.76
C TYR A 312 -0.21 2.69 14.83
N PRO A 313 -1.21 3.29 15.50
CA PRO A 313 -0.98 4.34 16.49
C PRO A 313 0.04 3.94 17.54
N GLY A 314 1.00 4.83 17.81
CA GLY A 314 2.20 4.58 18.63
C GLY A 314 3.47 4.36 17.81
N TYR A 315 3.37 4.19 16.49
CA TYR A 315 4.53 4.11 15.61
C TYR A 315 5.27 5.46 15.54
N GLU A 316 6.60 5.42 15.62
CA GLU A 316 7.46 6.59 15.47
C GLU A 316 7.79 6.82 13.99
N TRP A 317 7.32 7.94 13.45
CA TRP A 317 7.49 8.30 12.05
C TRP A 317 8.82 8.96 11.78
N HIS A 318 9.51 8.53 10.72
CA HIS A 318 10.87 9.00 10.43
C HIS A 318 11.02 9.63 9.05
N THR A 319 10.18 9.29 8.08
CA THR A 319 10.56 9.48 6.66
C THR A 319 9.76 10.52 5.93
N ILE A 320 8.47 10.67 6.21
CA ILE A 320 7.56 11.50 5.41
C ILE A 320 6.96 12.66 6.20
N ASP A 321 6.68 13.75 5.50
CA ASP A 321 6.01 14.93 6.02
C ASP A 321 4.54 14.98 5.61
N CYS A 322 4.22 14.54 4.38
CA CYS A 322 2.87 14.51 3.83
C CYS A 322 2.59 13.17 3.14
N MET A 323 1.30 12.84 3.01
CA MET A 323 0.86 11.61 2.36
C MET A 323 -0.38 11.86 1.51
N LEU A 324 -0.35 11.43 0.24
CA LEU A 324 -1.57 11.24 -0.55
C LEU A 324 -2.00 9.78 -0.46
N THR A 325 -3.27 9.54 -0.14
CA THR A 325 -3.82 8.18 -0.04
C THR A 325 -5.29 8.15 -0.44
N ASN A 326 -5.82 6.96 -0.73
CA ASN A 326 -7.26 6.76 -0.92
C ASN A 326 -7.95 6.57 0.44
N PHE A 327 -9.29 6.59 0.44
CA PHE A 327 -10.06 6.17 1.61
C PHE A 327 -10.01 4.63 1.75
N HIS A 328 -9.80 4.15 2.96
CA HIS A 328 -9.54 2.74 3.27
C HIS A 328 -10.74 2.06 3.93
N LEU A 329 -10.74 0.72 3.90
CA LEU A 329 -11.75 -0.13 4.52
C LEU A 329 -11.81 0.07 6.05
N PRO A 330 -13.01 -0.08 6.65
CA PRO A 330 -13.13 -0.26 8.10
C PRO A 330 -12.26 -1.43 8.56
N LYS A 331 -11.69 -1.31 9.75
CA LYS A 331 -10.84 -2.34 10.39
C LYS A 331 -9.62 -2.76 9.57
N SER A 332 -9.15 -1.93 8.64
CA SER A 332 -7.98 -2.24 7.82
C SER A 332 -6.67 -1.73 8.43
N THR A 333 -5.59 -2.44 8.15
CA THR A 333 -4.22 -2.02 8.50
C THR A 333 -3.87 -0.65 7.92
N LEU A 334 -4.46 -0.30 6.77
CA LEU A 334 -4.22 0.98 6.11
C LEU A 334 -4.91 2.16 6.84
N LEU A 335 -6.12 1.95 7.36
CA LEU A 335 -6.79 2.94 8.21
C LEU A 335 -6.01 3.17 9.51
N MET A 336 -5.41 2.10 10.07
CA MET A 336 -4.54 2.21 11.24
C MET A 336 -3.27 3.00 10.95
N MET A 337 -2.65 2.79 9.78
CA MET A 337 -1.46 3.53 9.34
C MET A 337 -1.74 5.04 9.26
N ILE A 338 -2.79 5.45 8.57
CA ILE A 338 -3.10 6.89 8.45
C ILE A 338 -3.55 7.50 9.78
N SER A 339 -4.21 6.71 10.63
CA SER A 339 -4.55 7.11 12.02
C SER A 339 -3.30 7.30 12.88
N SER A 340 -2.25 6.51 12.64
CA SER A 340 -0.95 6.71 13.28
C SER A 340 -0.26 7.98 12.78
N PHE A 341 -0.45 8.33 11.49
CA PHE A 341 0.23 9.49 10.89
C PHE A 341 -0.39 10.83 11.29
N ALA A 342 -1.71 10.92 11.32
CA ALA A 342 -2.42 12.19 11.54
C ALA A 342 -3.18 12.27 12.87
N GLY A 343 -3.20 11.20 13.64
CA GLY A 343 -4.03 11.07 14.83
C GLY A 343 -5.40 10.44 14.51
N LYS A 344 -5.81 9.49 15.37
CA LYS A 344 -7.03 8.68 15.18
C LYS A 344 -8.28 9.57 15.11
N GLU A 345 -8.42 10.48 16.05
CA GLU A 345 -9.59 11.37 16.15
C GLU A 345 -9.77 12.23 14.88
N LEU A 346 -8.67 12.79 14.36
CA LEU A 346 -8.72 13.61 13.15
C LEU A 346 -9.07 12.79 11.91
N ILE A 347 -8.49 11.59 11.78
CA ILE A 347 -8.80 10.70 10.66
C ILE A 347 -10.26 10.25 10.71
N PHE A 348 -10.80 9.90 11.86
CA PHE A 348 -12.21 9.53 11.99
C PHE A 348 -13.15 10.70 11.68
N LYS A 349 -12.84 11.93 12.15
CA LYS A 349 -13.54 13.15 11.75
C LYS A 349 -13.55 13.32 10.22
N ALA A 350 -12.40 13.10 9.56
CA ALA A 350 -12.27 13.20 8.11
C ALA A 350 -13.11 12.13 7.38
N TYR A 351 -13.16 10.91 7.93
CA TYR A 351 -13.96 9.81 7.37
C TYR A 351 -15.47 10.03 7.55
N GLU A 352 -15.90 10.54 8.71
CA GLU A 352 -17.30 10.92 8.94
C GLU A 352 -17.74 12.02 7.96
N GLU A 353 -16.90 13.04 7.76
CA GLU A 353 -17.15 14.11 6.79
C GLU A 353 -17.17 13.58 5.35
N ALA A 354 -16.24 12.68 4.99
CA ALA A 354 -16.21 12.07 3.66
C ALA A 354 -17.47 11.22 3.38
N VAL A 355 -17.97 10.46 4.35
CA VAL A 355 -19.21 9.68 4.21
C VAL A 355 -20.41 10.61 4.08
N LYS A 356 -20.53 11.64 4.91
CA LYS A 356 -21.58 12.64 4.89
C LYS A 356 -21.66 13.37 3.55
N GLU A 357 -20.49 13.78 3.03
CA GLU A 357 -20.34 14.49 1.77
C GLU A 357 -20.30 13.54 0.55
N ARG A 358 -20.55 12.23 0.79
CA ARG A 358 -20.64 11.19 -0.25
C ARG A 358 -19.41 11.12 -1.15
N TYR A 359 -18.22 11.11 -0.55
CA TYR A 359 -17.00 10.77 -1.26
C TYR A 359 -17.04 9.32 -1.73
N ARG A 360 -16.30 9.03 -2.79
CA ARG A 360 -16.12 7.69 -3.32
C ARG A 360 -14.96 7.02 -2.63
N PHE A 361 -15.12 5.76 -2.23
CA PHE A 361 -14.14 5.03 -1.43
C PHE A 361 -13.35 4.00 -2.24
N PHE A 362 -12.16 3.64 -1.78
CA PHE A 362 -11.23 2.61 -2.22
C PHE A 362 -10.54 2.92 -3.56
N SER A 363 -10.09 1.86 -4.29
CA SER A 363 -9.15 1.93 -5.41
C SER A 363 -9.51 2.92 -6.52
N PHE A 364 -10.79 3.02 -6.88
CA PHE A 364 -11.29 3.93 -7.91
C PHE A 364 -12.05 5.13 -7.33
N GLY A 365 -11.94 5.30 -6.03
CA GLY A 365 -12.59 6.38 -5.30
C GLY A 365 -11.85 7.70 -5.39
N ASP A 366 -12.19 8.55 -4.44
CA ASP A 366 -11.57 9.84 -4.19
C ASP A 366 -10.32 9.67 -3.32
N CYS A 367 -9.60 10.74 -3.06
CA CYS A 367 -8.37 10.69 -2.28
C CYS A 367 -8.39 11.66 -1.08
N MET A 368 -7.41 11.45 -0.22
CA MET A 368 -7.11 12.29 0.92
C MET A 368 -5.66 12.75 0.83
N PHE A 369 -5.41 14.03 1.02
CA PHE A 369 -4.06 14.57 1.16
C PHE A 369 -3.85 15.02 2.60
N ILE A 370 -2.94 14.35 3.30
CA ILE A 370 -2.62 14.62 4.70
C ILE A 370 -1.34 15.46 4.74
N THR A 371 -1.43 16.67 5.26
CA THR A 371 -0.35 17.65 5.30
C THR A 371 -0.11 18.20 6.70
N ASN A 372 1.08 18.75 6.92
CA ASN A 372 1.45 19.45 8.16
C ASN A 372 1.03 20.92 8.19
N GLU A 373 0.63 21.48 7.05
CA GLU A 373 0.24 22.89 6.91
C GLU A 373 -1.11 23.19 7.50
#